data_e465f7ec6b0340ef9b986e1560cdc5db
#
_entry.id   e465f7ec6b0340ef9b986e1560cdc5db
#
_cell.length_a   1.000
_cell.length_b   1.000
_cell.length_c   1.000
_cell.angle_alpha   90.00
_cell.angle_beta   90.00
_cell.angle_gamma   90.00
#
_symmetry.space_group_name_H-M   'P 1'
#
loop_
_entity.id
_entity.type
_entity.pdbx_description
1 polymer ?
#
loop_
_entity_poly.entity_id
_entity_poly.type
_entity_poly.pdbx_seq_one_letter_code
_entity_poly.pdbx_strand_id
1 'polypeptide(L)'
;MPGNPDDILITSRDVIRPGLELTGFLDYFDNTRLMLIGNTENAYLNKFSSEQRKHVIDRIFAMKPPAVIVTRGITPYHELMDAAEKHQIPILRTADATSEVSAAIVSYMNVELAPRITRHGVLVEVYGEGLLIVGDSGVGKSETAIELIKRGHRLIADDAVEIRKVSKKSLVGAAPENIRHFIELRGIGIINARRLFGMGAVKLTENIDMVINLELWDNKKVYDRMGMDNEMTDILGIEVPILTIPVKPGRNLAVIIEVAAMNNRQKKMGYNAA
;
A
#
# COMPACT_ATOMS: atom_id res chain seq x y z
N MET A 1 -4.09 7.71 30.48
CA MET A 1 -4.55 6.66 29.57
C MET A 1 -4.06 5.34 30.11
N PRO A 2 -4.90 4.34 30.33
CA PRO A 2 -4.43 3.01 30.69
C PRO A 2 -3.69 2.40 29.49
N GLY A 3 -2.52 1.84 29.72
CA GLY A 3 -1.60 1.36 28.68
C GLY A 3 -0.88 2.47 27.93
N ASN A 4 0.38 2.25 27.54
CA ASN A 4 1.10 3.16 26.67
C ASN A 4 0.76 2.83 25.21
N PRO A 5 0.18 3.76 24.42
CA PRO A 5 -0.14 3.51 23.01
C PRO A 5 1.07 3.08 22.17
N ASP A 6 2.27 3.54 22.53
CA ASP A 6 3.51 3.25 21.80
C ASP A 6 3.97 1.78 21.94
N ASP A 7 3.46 1.07 22.97
CA ASP A 7 3.80 -0.35 23.18
C ASP A 7 2.84 -1.31 22.45
N ILE A 8 1.83 -0.76 21.73
CA ILE A 8 0.79 -1.55 21.09
C ILE A 8 1.12 -1.82 19.64
N LEU A 9 1.32 -3.08 19.31
CA LEU A 9 1.50 -3.53 17.94
C LEU A 9 0.14 -3.97 17.35
N ILE A 10 -0.33 -3.27 16.33
CA ILE A 10 -1.52 -3.65 15.56
C ILE A 10 -1.07 -4.50 14.39
N THR A 11 -1.58 -5.73 14.31
CA THR A 11 -1.21 -6.72 13.28
C THR A 11 -2.37 -7.11 12.37
N SER A 12 -3.61 -6.83 12.78
CA SER A 12 -4.81 -7.12 11.99
C SER A 12 -5.27 -5.90 11.20
N ARG A 13 -5.73 -6.13 9.97
CA ARG A 13 -6.37 -5.10 9.14
C ARG A 13 -7.84 -4.91 9.45
N ASP A 14 -8.43 -5.90 10.14
CA ASP A 14 -9.84 -5.91 10.45
C ASP A 14 -10.10 -5.26 11.80
N VAL A 15 -11.31 -4.76 11.96
CA VAL A 15 -11.85 -4.29 13.23
C VAL A 15 -12.95 -5.23 13.71
N ILE A 16 -13.22 -5.25 15.03
CA ILE A 16 -14.31 -6.02 15.61
C ILE A 16 -15.33 -5.07 16.25
N ARG A 17 -16.61 -5.34 16.02
CA ARG A 17 -17.72 -4.75 16.76
C ARG A 17 -18.32 -5.85 17.63
N PRO A 18 -18.14 -5.80 18.97
CA PRO A 18 -18.53 -6.89 19.82
C PRO A 18 -20.07 -7.03 19.84
N GLY A 19 -20.57 -8.06 19.18
CA GLY A 19 -21.99 -8.43 19.16
C GLY A 19 -22.25 -9.64 20.05
N LEU A 20 -21.88 -10.82 19.56
CA LEU A 20 -22.00 -12.07 20.32
C LEU A 20 -21.07 -12.09 21.54
N GLU A 21 -19.95 -11.44 21.47
CA GLU A 21 -18.98 -11.32 22.55
C GLU A 21 -19.61 -10.68 23.81
N LEU A 22 -20.50 -9.72 23.61
CA LEU A 22 -21.27 -9.10 24.72
C LEU A 22 -22.27 -10.06 25.35
N THR A 23 -22.63 -11.16 24.70
CA THR A 23 -23.46 -12.23 25.31
C THR A 23 -22.61 -13.26 26.05
N GLY A 24 -21.28 -13.14 25.99
CA GLY A 24 -20.34 -14.06 26.63
C GLY A 24 -19.81 -15.16 25.72
N PHE A 25 -20.16 -15.15 24.42
CA PHE A 25 -19.59 -16.07 23.42
C PHE A 25 -18.26 -15.54 22.91
N LEU A 26 -17.16 -16.12 23.40
CA LEU A 26 -15.79 -15.67 23.13
C LEU A 26 -14.96 -16.71 22.36
N ASP A 27 -15.54 -17.82 21.95
CA ASP A 27 -14.81 -18.96 21.35
C ASP A 27 -14.04 -18.58 20.07
N TYR A 28 -14.51 -17.56 19.35
CA TYR A 28 -13.89 -17.05 18.12
C TYR A 28 -13.44 -15.59 18.24
N PHE A 29 -13.19 -15.14 19.49
CA PHE A 29 -12.70 -13.78 19.69
C PHE A 29 -11.29 -13.63 19.15
N ASP A 30 -11.11 -12.72 18.20
CA ASP A 30 -9.81 -12.39 17.61
C ASP A 30 -9.23 -11.17 18.34
N ASN A 31 -8.31 -11.42 19.24
CA ASN A 31 -7.65 -10.41 20.06
C ASN A 31 -6.59 -9.58 19.29
N THR A 32 -6.42 -9.79 17.99
CA THR A 32 -5.54 -8.96 17.15
C THR A 32 -6.27 -7.76 16.54
N ARG A 33 -7.61 -7.73 16.65
CA ARG A 33 -8.45 -6.69 16.05
C ARG A 33 -8.71 -5.53 16.99
N LEU A 34 -8.70 -4.31 16.43
CA LEU A 34 -9.19 -3.13 17.13
C LEU A 34 -10.70 -3.25 17.41
N MET A 35 -11.13 -2.99 18.64
CA MET A 35 -12.53 -3.10 19.02
C MET A 35 -13.24 -1.75 18.94
N LEU A 36 -14.39 -1.70 18.24
CA LEU A 36 -15.22 -0.52 18.09
C LEU A 36 -16.51 -0.65 18.91
N ILE A 37 -16.81 0.36 19.72
CA ILE A 37 -18.07 0.47 20.45
C ILE A 37 -18.85 1.66 19.90
N GLY A 38 -20.03 1.37 19.33
CA GLY A 38 -20.97 2.36 18.81
C GLY A 38 -22.31 2.32 19.53
N ASN A 39 -23.32 2.91 18.90
CA ASN A 39 -24.68 2.99 19.48
C ASN A 39 -25.29 1.62 19.80
N THR A 40 -25.08 0.63 18.93
CA THR A 40 -25.67 -0.71 19.08
C THR A 40 -25.10 -1.41 20.32
N GLU A 41 -23.80 -1.42 20.44
CA GLU A 41 -23.07 -2.03 21.55
C GLU A 41 -23.39 -1.30 22.86
N ASN A 42 -23.40 0.03 22.82
CA ASN A 42 -23.74 0.86 23.97
C ASN A 42 -25.20 0.65 24.43
N ALA A 43 -26.15 0.61 23.49
CA ALA A 43 -27.56 0.36 23.78
C ALA A 43 -27.79 -1.05 24.38
N TYR A 44 -27.02 -2.04 23.94
CA TYR A 44 -27.05 -3.39 24.47
C TYR A 44 -26.50 -3.42 25.92
N LEU A 45 -25.35 -2.81 26.15
CA LEU A 45 -24.74 -2.69 27.50
C LEU A 45 -25.64 -1.92 28.48
N ASN A 46 -26.46 -0.98 27.96
CA ASN A 46 -27.41 -0.23 28.81
C ASN A 46 -28.54 -1.09 29.39
N LYS A 47 -28.77 -2.28 28.83
CA LYS A 47 -29.77 -3.23 29.37
C LYS A 47 -29.28 -4.00 30.60
N PHE A 48 -27.98 -3.99 30.87
CA PHE A 48 -27.35 -4.69 31.97
C PHE A 48 -27.30 -3.82 33.24
N SER A 49 -27.36 -4.46 34.40
CA SER A 49 -26.97 -3.82 35.66
C SER A 49 -25.46 -3.50 35.62
N SER A 50 -25.00 -2.61 36.50
CA SER A 50 -23.57 -2.28 36.62
C SER A 50 -22.71 -3.53 36.86
N GLU A 51 -23.16 -4.44 37.70
CA GLU A 51 -22.44 -5.69 37.96
C GLU A 51 -22.36 -6.62 36.76
N GLN A 52 -23.46 -6.75 36.02
CA GLN A 52 -23.47 -7.54 34.77
C GLN A 52 -22.58 -6.92 33.72
N ARG A 53 -22.62 -5.58 33.53
CA ARG A 53 -21.71 -4.87 32.59
C ARG A 53 -20.25 -5.12 32.98
N LYS A 54 -19.91 -4.94 34.23
CA LYS A 54 -18.55 -5.19 34.74
C LYS A 54 -18.09 -6.60 34.43
N HIS A 55 -18.91 -7.61 34.65
CA HIS A 55 -18.57 -9.00 34.36
C HIS A 55 -18.33 -9.26 32.89
N VAL A 56 -19.23 -8.79 32.01
CA VAL A 56 -19.11 -8.97 30.53
C VAL A 56 -17.89 -8.24 29.98
N ILE A 57 -17.70 -6.99 30.38
CA ILE A 57 -16.57 -6.17 29.89
C ILE A 57 -15.25 -6.76 30.38
N ASP A 58 -15.14 -7.16 31.64
CA ASP A 58 -13.92 -7.75 32.22
C ASP A 58 -13.50 -9.04 31.48
N ARG A 59 -14.46 -9.88 31.10
CA ARG A 59 -14.20 -11.08 30.29
C ARG A 59 -13.65 -10.76 28.92
N ILE A 60 -14.20 -9.77 28.21
CA ILE A 60 -13.72 -9.33 26.89
C ILE A 60 -12.31 -8.73 27.01
N PHE A 61 -12.09 -7.89 28.03
CA PHE A 61 -10.79 -7.25 28.23
C PHE A 61 -9.70 -8.24 28.68
N ALA A 62 -10.10 -9.32 29.37
CA ALA A 62 -9.18 -10.42 29.69
C ALA A 62 -8.62 -11.11 28.42
N MET A 63 -9.32 -11.03 27.27
CA MET A 63 -8.83 -11.50 25.98
C MET A 63 -7.79 -10.55 25.34
N LYS A 64 -7.55 -9.38 25.95
CA LYS A 64 -6.53 -8.39 25.57
C LYS A 64 -6.64 -7.89 24.12
N PRO A 65 -7.76 -7.26 23.70
CA PRO A 65 -7.80 -6.54 22.44
C PRO A 65 -6.72 -5.43 22.44
N PRO A 66 -6.13 -5.06 21.27
CA PRO A 66 -5.05 -4.06 21.22
C PRO A 66 -5.48 -2.68 21.72
N ALA A 67 -6.70 -2.26 21.38
CA ALA A 67 -7.31 -1.02 21.83
C ALA A 67 -8.83 -1.07 21.65
N VAL A 68 -9.52 -0.19 22.37
CA VAL A 68 -10.97 0.03 22.23
C VAL A 68 -11.22 1.45 21.77
N ILE A 69 -12.06 1.61 20.76
CA ILE A 69 -12.45 2.93 20.22
C ILE A 69 -13.94 3.11 20.43
N VAL A 70 -14.30 4.09 21.26
CA VAL A 70 -15.67 4.49 21.50
C VAL A 70 -16.03 5.62 20.55
N THR A 71 -17.00 5.37 19.67
CA THR A 71 -17.38 6.27 18.59
C THR A 71 -18.62 7.09 18.92
N ARG A 72 -19.03 8.01 18.01
CA ARG A 72 -20.25 8.83 18.10
C ARG A 72 -20.31 9.72 19.34
N GLY A 73 -19.17 10.10 19.89
CA GLY A 73 -19.12 10.94 21.08
C GLY A 73 -19.70 10.30 22.35
N ILE A 74 -19.98 8.98 22.34
CA ILE A 74 -20.51 8.25 23.49
C ILE A 74 -19.56 8.39 24.68
N THR A 75 -20.10 8.64 25.87
CA THR A 75 -19.33 8.61 27.11
C THR A 75 -19.14 7.16 27.54
N PRO A 76 -17.90 6.69 27.71
CA PRO A 76 -17.65 5.33 28.19
C PRO A 76 -18.24 5.11 29.59
N TYR A 77 -18.77 3.93 29.83
CA TYR A 77 -19.15 3.52 31.17
C TYR A 77 -17.93 3.46 32.09
N HIS A 78 -18.14 3.73 33.40
CA HIS A 78 -17.04 3.60 34.35
C HIS A 78 -16.51 2.16 34.42
N GLU A 79 -17.35 1.14 34.26
CA GLU A 79 -16.94 -0.27 34.23
C GLU A 79 -15.99 -0.56 33.06
N LEU A 80 -16.18 0.16 31.93
CA LEU A 80 -15.28 0.05 30.78
C LEU A 80 -13.91 0.67 31.10
N MET A 81 -13.90 1.81 31.78
CA MET A 81 -12.67 2.49 32.20
C MET A 81 -11.91 1.68 33.25
N ASP A 82 -12.61 1.12 34.23
CA ASP A 82 -12.03 0.26 35.29
C ASP A 82 -11.38 -1.00 34.67
N ALA A 83 -12.06 -1.64 33.72
CA ALA A 83 -11.53 -2.79 33.03
C ALA A 83 -10.31 -2.43 32.16
N ALA A 84 -10.34 -1.27 31.50
CA ALA A 84 -9.23 -0.76 30.71
C ALA A 84 -7.98 -0.54 31.58
N GLU A 85 -8.14 0.06 32.74
CA GLU A 85 -7.06 0.25 33.70
C GLU A 85 -6.51 -1.08 34.22
N LYS A 86 -7.40 -1.99 34.64
CA LYS A 86 -7.04 -3.33 35.14
C LYS A 86 -6.25 -4.14 34.12
N HIS A 87 -6.67 -4.13 32.85
CA HIS A 87 -6.06 -4.93 31.79
C HIS A 87 -5.02 -4.17 30.95
N GLN A 88 -4.79 -2.88 31.27
CA GLN A 88 -3.84 -1.98 30.56
C GLN A 88 -4.15 -1.85 29.07
N ILE A 89 -5.44 -1.70 28.72
CA ILE A 89 -5.92 -1.56 27.36
C ILE A 89 -6.28 -0.09 27.11
N PRO A 90 -5.73 0.58 26.08
CA PRO A 90 -6.08 1.95 25.79
C PRO A 90 -7.50 2.08 25.25
N ILE A 91 -8.18 3.14 25.73
CA ILE A 91 -9.48 3.55 25.20
C ILE A 91 -9.32 4.89 24.49
N LEU A 92 -9.73 4.92 23.25
CA LEU A 92 -9.82 6.11 22.41
C LEU A 92 -11.28 6.51 22.25
N ARG A 93 -11.54 7.80 22.04
CA ARG A 93 -12.89 8.32 21.82
C ARG A 93 -12.92 9.26 20.62
N THR A 94 -13.94 9.12 19.76
CA THR A 94 -14.20 10.05 18.66
C THR A 94 -15.69 10.39 18.58
N ALA A 95 -15.99 11.55 18.00
CA ALA A 95 -17.35 11.97 17.69
C ALA A 95 -17.88 11.33 16.39
N ASP A 96 -16.99 10.81 15.55
CA ASP A 96 -17.33 10.31 14.22
C ASP A 96 -18.22 9.06 14.26
N ALA A 97 -18.91 8.80 13.16
CA ALA A 97 -19.76 7.62 13.01
C ALA A 97 -18.92 6.34 13.01
N THR A 98 -19.42 5.26 13.64
CA THR A 98 -18.72 3.97 13.73
C THR A 98 -18.33 3.40 12.37
N SER A 99 -19.18 3.58 11.35
CA SER A 99 -18.90 3.13 9.97
C SER A 99 -17.76 3.91 9.33
N GLU A 100 -17.67 5.22 9.57
CA GLU A 100 -16.61 6.09 9.06
C GLU A 100 -15.27 5.72 9.70
N VAL A 101 -15.25 5.58 11.02
CA VAL A 101 -14.06 5.15 11.78
C VAL A 101 -13.59 3.78 11.31
N SER A 102 -14.52 2.83 11.18
CA SER A 102 -14.21 1.47 10.69
C SER A 102 -13.59 1.51 9.29
N ALA A 103 -14.20 2.25 8.38
CA ALA A 103 -13.71 2.37 6.99
C ALA A 103 -12.32 3.04 6.93
N ALA A 104 -12.11 4.11 7.70
CA ALA A 104 -10.83 4.81 7.78
C ALA A 104 -9.71 3.91 8.32
N ILE A 105 -9.98 3.20 9.42
CA ILE A 105 -8.99 2.27 10.02
C ILE A 105 -8.66 1.14 9.05
N VAL A 106 -9.65 0.46 8.50
CA VAL A 106 -9.43 -0.65 7.55
C VAL A 106 -8.66 -0.18 6.32
N SER A 107 -9.01 0.99 5.77
CA SER A 107 -8.30 1.58 4.64
C SER A 107 -6.83 1.87 4.97
N TYR A 108 -6.57 2.48 6.11
CA TYR A 108 -5.21 2.78 6.56
C TYR A 108 -4.39 1.50 6.81
N MET A 109 -4.97 0.53 7.54
CA MET A 109 -4.28 -0.73 7.85
C MET A 109 -4.01 -1.59 6.62
N ASN A 110 -4.88 -1.52 5.60
CA ASN A 110 -4.63 -2.21 4.33
C ASN A 110 -3.37 -1.71 3.63
N VAL A 111 -3.01 -0.44 3.80
CA VAL A 111 -1.78 0.14 3.24
C VAL A 111 -0.58 -0.15 4.14
N GLU A 112 -0.72 0.09 5.46
CA GLU A 112 0.40 -0.04 6.40
C GLU A 112 0.83 -1.49 6.63
N LEU A 113 -0.12 -2.41 6.73
CA LEU A 113 0.13 -3.84 6.92
C LEU A 113 0.22 -4.61 5.59
N ALA A 114 0.28 -3.91 4.45
CA ALA A 114 0.43 -4.55 3.16
C ALA A 114 1.76 -5.32 3.08
N PRO A 115 1.76 -6.55 2.55
CA PRO A 115 3.00 -7.21 2.17
C PRO A 115 3.82 -6.31 1.26
N ARG A 116 5.10 -6.16 1.58
CA ARG A 116 5.99 -5.26 0.84
C ARG A 116 7.30 -5.94 0.51
N ILE A 117 7.86 -5.57 -0.65
CA ILE A 117 9.21 -5.92 -1.08
C ILE A 117 9.89 -4.68 -1.63
N THR A 118 11.22 -4.68 -1.64
CA THR A 118 12.01 -3.69 -2.36
C THR A 118 12.62 -4.35 -3.59
N ARG A 119 12.48 -3.70 -4.76
CA ARG A 119 13.13 -4.13 -6.01
C ARG A 119 14.06 -3.04 -6.52
N HIS A 120 15.23 -3.45 -6.99
CA HIS A 120 16.12 -2.55 -7.71
C HIS A 120 15.53 -2.24 -9.09
N GLY A 121 15.37 -0.94 -9.38
CA GLY A 121 14.76 -0.47 -10.61
C GLY A 121 14.31 0.98 -10.54
N VAL A 122 13.60 1.40 -11.56
CA VAL A 122 13.03 2.74 -11.69
C VAL A 122 11.52 2.64 -11.86
N LEU A 123 10.77 3.42 -11.11
CA LEU A 123 9.32 3.52 -11.29
C LEU A 123 8.96 4.90 -11.83
N VAL A 124 8.30 4.91 -12.98
CA VAL A 124 7.83 6.13 -13.67
C VAL A 124 6.36 6.02 -14.02
N GLU A 125 5.67 7.13 -14.06
CA GLU A 125 4.34 7.23 -14.65
C GLU A 125 4.45 7.77 -16.07
N VAL A 126 3.92 7.02 -17.04
CA VAL A 126 3.93 7.36 -18.45
C VAL A 126 2.50 7.29 -18.99
N TYR A 127 1.92 8.43 -19.37
CA TYR A 127 0.51 8.55 -19.81
C TYR A 127 -0.52 7.95 -18.85
N GLY A 128 -0.25 8.02 -17.53
CA GLY A 128 -1.13 7.49 -16.49
C GLY A 128 -0.95 5.99 -16.23
N GLU A 129 0.03 5.32 -16.83
CA GLU A 129 0.44 3.95 -16.55
C GLU A 129 1.72 3.96 -15.71
N GLY A 130 1.75 3.20 -14.61
CA GLY A 130 2.95 3.00 -13.80
C GLY A 130 3.83 1.90 -14.35
N LEU A 131 5.03 2.26 -14.78
CA LEU A 131 6.00 1.36 -15.40
C LEU A 131 7.18 1.12 -14.47
N LEU A 132 7.36 -0.14 -14.07
CA LEU A 132 8.54 -0.57 -13.31
C LEU A 132 9.64 -1.00 -14.29
N ILE A 133 10.65 -0.16 -14.46
CA ILE A 133 11.79 -0.42 -15.33
C ILE A 133 12.85 -1.19 -14.53
N VAL A 134 13.15 -2.40 -14.97
CA VAL A 134 14.18 -3.29 -14.40
C VAL A 134 15.24 -3.64 -15.43
N GLY A 135 16.30 -4.29 -15.00
CA GLY A 135 17.42 -4.72 -15.83
C GLY A 135 18.75 -4.53 -15.12
N ASP A 136 19.82 -4.98 -15.72
CA ASP A 136 21.16 -4.95 -15.14
C ASP A 136 21.63 -3.53 -14.81
N SER A 137 22.58 -3.44 -13.88
CA SER A 137 23.22 -2.16 -13.56
C SER A 137 23.95 -1.62 -14.80
N GLY A 138 23.70 -0.34 -15.10
CA GLY A 138 24.31 0.33 -16.25
C GLY A 138 23.63 0.11 -17.59
N VAL A 139 22.47 -0.56 -17.63
CA VAL A 139 21.70 -0.76 -18.88
C VAL A 139 21.00 0.52 -19.37
N GLY A 140 20.97 1.60 -18.57
CA GLY A 140 20.38 2.89 -18.94
C GLY A 140 19.03 3.19 -18.33
N LYS A 141 18.67 2.57 -17.18
CA LYS A 141 17.38 2.79 -16.50
C LYS A 141 17.19 4.24 -16.09
N SER A 142 18.13 4.81 -15.34
CA SER A 142 18.04 6.19 -14.81
C SER A 142 18.14 7.24 -15.93
N GLU A 143 18.97 7.00 -16.96
CA GLU A 143 19.06 7.85 -18.15
C GLU A 143 17.71 7.87 -18.91
N THR A 144 17.08 6.71 -19.03
CA THR A 144 15.75 6.58 -19.64
C THR A 144 14.69 7.33 -18.82
N ALA A 145 14.75 7.24 -17.49
CA ALA A 145 13.84 7.99 -16.62
C ALA A 145 13.99 9.51 -16.81
N ILE A 146 15.21 10.03 -16.88
CA ILE A 146 15.45 11.46 -17.16
C ILE A 146 14.86 11.89 -18.50
N GLU A 147 15.04 11.08 -19.55
CA GLU A 147 14.46 11.39 -20.86
C GLU A 147 12.93 11.40 -20.81
N LEU A 148 12.31 10.46 -20.08
CA LEU A 148 10.86 10.44 -19.85
C LEU A 148 10.39 11.67 -19.07
N ILE A 149 11.11 12.09 -18.01
CA ILE A 149 10.80 13.29 -17.25
C ILE A 149 10.84 14.54 -18.16
N LYS A 150 11.87 14.67 -19.01
CA LYS A 150 11.99 15.78 -19.97
C LYS A 150 10.85 15.82 -20.98
N ARG A 151 10.20 14.69 -21.24
CA ARG A 151 9.01 14.54 -22.08
C ARG A 151 7.69 14.81 -21.36
N GLY A 152 7.75 15.13 -20.05
CA GLY A 152 6.57 15.49 -19.26
C GLY A 152 5.99 14.34 -18.43
N HIS A 153 6.67 13.20 -18.35
CA HIS A 153 6.30 12.09 -17.48
C HIS A 153 6.82 12.30 -16.07
N ARG A 154 6.38 11.45 -15.12
CA ARG A 154 6.68 11.65 -13.69
C ARG A 154 7.51 10.53 -13.13
N LEU A 155 8.53 10.89 -12.33
CA LEU A 155 9.32 9.96 -11.54
C LEU A 155 8.63 9.64 -10.23
N ILE A 156 8.61 8.38 -9.86
CA ILE A 156 8.21 7.92 -8.52
C ILE A 156 9.44 7.52 -7.71
N ALA A 157 10.27 6.64 -8.26
CA ALA A 157 11.47 6.11 -7.60
C ALA A 157 12.58 5.81 -8.60
N ASP A 158 13.84 5.99 -8.17
CA ASP A 158 15.04 5.51 -8.86
C ASP A 158 15.88 4.68 -7.89
N ASP A 159 16.59 3.70 -8.41
CA ASP A 159 17.44 2.74 -7.72
C ASP A 159 16.68 1.71 -6.87
N ALA A 160 15.86 2.13 -5.93
CA ALA A 160 15.06 1.25 -5.08
C ALA A 160 13.57 1.61 -5.15
N VAL A 161 12.73 0.62 -5.46
CA VAL A 161 11.28 0.73 -5.49
C VAL A 161 10.69 -0.13 -4.39
N GLU A 162 10.07 0.50 -3.38
CA GLU A 162 9.23 -0.20 -2.41
C GLU A 162 7.89 -0.53 -3.04
N ILE A 163 7.57 -1.81 -3.15
CA ILE A 163 6.33 -2.31 -3.75
C ILE A 163 5.46 -2.90 -2.66
N ARG A 164 4.21 -2.43 -2.57
CA ARG A 164 3.20 -2.88 -1.59
C ARG A 164 2.01 -3.50 -2.31
N LYS A 165 1.55 -4.65 -1.80
CA LYS A 165 0.31 -5.30 -2.28
C LYS A 165 -0.88 -4.72 -1.51
N VAL A 166 -1.50 -3.68 -2.03
CA VAL A 166 -2.60 -2.96 -1.36
C VAL A 166 -3.96 -3.64 -1.55
N SER A 167 -4.11 -4.52 -2.54
CA SER A 167 -5.30 -5.33 -2.74
C SER A 167 -4.96 -6.67 -3.41
N LYS A 168 -5.98 -7.52 -3.65
CA LYS A 168 -5.79 -8.79 -4.38
C LYS A 168 -5.29 -8.60 -5.83
N LYS A 169 -5.44 -7.40 -6.39
CA LYS A 169 -5.15 -7.11 -7.81
C LYS A 169 -4.29 -5.85 -8.01
N SER A 170 -3.83 -5.20 -6.93
CA SER A 170 -3.17 -3.91 -7.04
C SER A 170 -1.85 -3.88 -6.28
N LEU A 171 -0.82 -3.48 -6.99
CA LEU A 171 0.51 -3.17 -6.48
C LEU A 171 0.73 -1.67 -6.55
N VAL A 172 1.26 -1.09 -5.48
CA VAL A 172 1.64 0.33 -5.44
C VAL A 172 3.13 0.42 -5.14
N GLY A 173 3.84 1.17 -5.97
CA GLY A 173 5.25 1.45 -5.79
C GLY A 173 5.50 2.87 -5.26
N ALA A 174 6.56 3.01 -4.46
CA ALA A 174 7.03 4.26 -3.90
C ALA A 174 8.56 4.27 -3.81
N ALA A 175 9.16 5.44 -3.67
CA ALA A 175 10.56 5.53 -3.25
C ALA A 175 10.67 5.40 -1.74
N PRO A 176 11.72 4.74 -1.20
CA PRO A 176 12.12 4.89 0.19
C PRO A 176 12.26 6.37 0.56
N GLU A 177 11.87 6.74 1.78
CA GLU A 177 11.75 8.15 2.17
C GLU A 177 13.08 8.92 2.06
N ASN A 178 14.18 8.27 2.39
CA ASN A 178 15.53 8.84 2.40
C ASN A 178 16.10 9.14 1.01
N ILE A 179 15.61 8.47 -0.05
CA ILE A 179 16.05 8.67 -1.45
C ILE A 179 14.95 9.25 -2.35
N ARG A 180 13.84 9.68 -1.77
CA ARG A 180 12.70 10.21 -2.52
C ARG A 180 13.08 11.40 -3.39
N HIS A 181 12.72 11.33 -4.68
CA HIS A 181 13.01 12.32 -5.72
C HIS A 181 14.48 12.43 -6.15
N PHE A 182 15.34 11.58 -5.64
CA PHE A 182 16.73 11.53 -6.11
C PHE A 182 16.85 10.55 -7.27
N ILE A 183 17.76 10.88 -8.20
CA ILE A 183 18.20 10.04 -9.33
C ILE A 183 19.72 10.01 -9.32
N GLU A 184 20.30 8.83 -9.48
CA GLU A 184 21.73 8.68 -9.69
C GLU A 184 22.05 8.58 -11.17
N LEU A 185 22.94 9.49 -11.65
CA LEU A 185 23.45 9.51 -13.01
C LEU A 185 24.95 9.33 -13.00
N ARG A 186 25.42 8.31 -13.71
CA ARG A 186 26.86 8.06 -13.85
C ARG A 186 27.56 9.26 -14.50
N GLY A 187 28.65 9.73 -13.89
CA GLY A 187 29.42 10.89 -14.35
C GLY A 187 28.86 12.25 -13.90
N ILE A 188 27.65 12.30 -13.36
CA ILE A 188 27.04 13.53 -12.79
C ILE A 188 26.88 13.42 -11.29
N GLY A 189 26.53 12.22 -10.78
CA GLY A 189 26.23 11.95 -9.39
C GLY A 189 24.74 11.98 -9.09
N ILE A 190 24.37 12.23 -7.83
CA ILE A 190 22.97 12.22 -7.36
C ILE A 190 22.36 13.60 -7.55
N ILE A 191 21.25 13.65 -8.26
CA ILE A 191 20.46 14.87 -8.51
C ILE A 191 19.07 14.76 -7.88
N ASN A 192 18.48 15.89 -7.51
CA ASN A 192 17.09 15.94 -7.06
C ASN A 192 16.18 16.33 -8.23
N ALA A 193 15.41 15.36 -8.74
CA ALA A 193 14.53 15.56 -9.90
C ALA A 193 13.47 16.63 -9.66
N ARG A 194 12.89 16.71 -8.44
CA ARG A 194 11.90 17.74 -8.09
C ARG A 194 12.48 19.15 -8.15
N ARG A 195 13.73 19.32 -7.70
CA ARG A 195 14.39 20.65 -7.74
C ARG A 195 14.80 21.03 -9.15
N LEU A 196 15.23 20.07 -9.96
CA LEU A 196 15.75 20.31 -11.31
C LEU A 196 14.64 20.48 -12.35
N PHE A 197 13.57 19.68 -12.28
CA PHE A 197 12.51 19.64 -13.29
C PHE A 197 11.14 20.14 -12.78
N GLY A 198 11.05 20.52 -11.51
CA GLY A 198 9.83 21.05 -10.89
C GLY A 198 8.94 19.97 -10.24
N MET A 199 7.90 20.44 -9.53
CA MET A 199 6.98 19.56 -8.80
C MET A 199 6.17 18.61 -9.71
N GLY A 200 5.89 19.03 -10.94
CA GLY A 200 5.16 18.22 -11.93
C GLY A 200 5.92 17.02 -12.44
N ALA A 201 7.25 16.98 -12.25
CA ALA A 201 8.12 15.91 -12.70
C ALA A 201 8.19 14.71 -11.74
N VAL A 202 7.57 14.79 -10.58
CA VAL A 202 7.63 13.74 -9.55
C VAL A 202 6.24 13.39 -9.01
N LYS A 203 6.10 12.16 -8.51
CA LYS A 203 4.91 11.66 -7.82
C LYS A 203 5.34 10.80 -6.64
N LEU A 204 4.55 10.74 -5.58
CA LEU A 204 4.92 10.01 -4.36
C LEU A 204 4.73 8.51 -4.52
N THR A 205 3.64 8.11 -5.14
CA THR A 205 3.26 6.70 -5.32
C THR A 205 2.59 6.51 -6.67
N GLU A 206 2.70 5.31 -7.24
CA GLU A 206 1.98 4.93 -8.45
C GLU A 206 1.64 3.44 -8.43
N ASN A 207 0.55 3.05 -9.11
CA ASN A 207 0.28 1.64 -9.36
C ASN A 207 1.38 1.07 -10.27
N ILE A 208 1.64 -0.24 -10.16
CA ILE A 208 2.51 -0.93 -11.11
C ILE A 208 1.62 -1.64 -12.12
N ASP A 209 1.56 -1.09 -13.31
CA ASP A 209 0.70 -1.56 -14.39
C ASP A 209 1.41 -2.48 -15.36
N MET A 210 2.74 -2.33 -15.49
CA MET A 210 3.59 -3.10 -16.39
C MET A 210 5.04 -3.07 -15.89
N VAL A 211 5.76 -4.13 -16.17
CA VAL A 211 7.21 -4.20 -15.97
C VAL A 211 7.90 -4.05 -17.34
N ILE A 212 8.90 -3.20 -17.40
CA ILE A 212 9.79 -3.05 -18.57
C ILE A 212 11.15 -3.62 -18.20
N ASN A 213 11.53 -4.73 -18.80
CA ASN A 213 12.84 -5.33 -18.62
C ASN A 213 13.80 -4.84 -19.70
N LEU A 214 14.78 -4.01 -19.32
CA LEU A 214 15.84 -3.57 -20.22
C LEU A 214 16.97 -4.61 -20.21
N GLU A 215 17.28 -5.14 -21.37
CA GLU A 215 18.32 -6.16 -21.56
C GLU A 215 19.30 -5.73 -22.64
N LEU A 216 20.60 -5.89 -22.40
CA LEU A 216 21.58 -5.64 -23.46
C LEU A 216 21.33 -6.58 -24.64
N TRP A 217 21.46 -6.05 -25.85
CA TRP A 217 21.22 -6.84 -27.05
C TRP A 217 22.11 -8.08 -27.11
N ASP A 218 21.49 -9.24 -27.24
CA ASP A 218 22.16 -10.51 -27.48
C ASP A 218 21.82 -11.03 -28.90
N ASN A 219 22.83 -11.22 -29.74
CA ASN A 219 22.68 -11.72 -31.13
C ASN A 219 22.19 -13.18 -31.17
N LYS A 220 22.30 -13.93 -30.06
CA LYS A 220 21.89 -15.33 -29.96
C LYS A 220 20.43 -15.48 -29.51
N LYS A 221 19.83 -14.41 -29.01
CA LYS A 221 18.44 -14.41 -28.50
C LYS A 221 17.47 -13.94 -29.58
N VAL A 222 16.37 -14.67 -29.72
CA VAL A 222 15.26 -14.24 -30.56
C VAL A 222 14.37 -13.32 -29.73
N TYR A 223 14.20 -12.11 -30.20
CA TYR A 223 13.29 -11.14 -29.56
C TYR A 223 11.96 -11.14 -30.30
N ASP A 224 10.86 -11.11 -29.54
CA ASP A 224 9.54 -10.97 -30.14
C ASP A 224 9.46 -9.64 -30.92
N ARG A 225 9.15 -9.74 -32.22
CA ARG A 225 9.00 -8.60 -33.11
C ARG A 225 7.54 -8.23 -33.36
N MET A 226 6.63 -9.12 -33.02
CA MET A 226 5.22 -8.97 -33.33
C MET A 226 4.39 -8.48 -32.11
N GLY A 227 4.98 -8.52 -30.90
CA GLY A 227 4.29 -8.10 -29.68
C GLY A 227 3.11 -9.01 -29.30
N MET A 228 3.15 -10.25 -29.79
CA MET A 228 2.07 -11.23 -29.55
C MET A 228 2.20 -11.95 -28.21
N ASP A 229 3.41 -12.01 -27.64
CA ASP A 229 3.66 -12.68 -26.38
C ASP A 229 3.21 -11.78 -25.23
N ASN A 230 2.17 -12.23 -24.53
CA ASN A 230 1.74 -11.62 -23.28
C ASN A 230 2.50 -12.28 -22.12
N GLU A 231 3.80 -11.99 -22.03
CA GLU A 231 4.60 -12.43 -20.89
C GLU A 231 4.11 -11.76 -19.61
N MET A 232 4.09 -12.53 -18.51
CA MET A 232 3.69 -12.06 -17.20
C MET A 232 4.80 -12.33 -16.19
N THR A 233 4.89 -11.51 -15.17
CA THR A 233 5.80 -11.71 -14.04
C THR A 233 5.04 -11.62 -12.73
N ASP A 234 5.41 -12.46 -11.78
CA ASP A 234 4.82 -12.43 -10.45
C ASP A 234 5.50 -11.38 -9.56
N ILE A 235 4.68 -10.55 -8.92
CA ILE A 235 5.11 -9.63 -7.86
C ILE A 235 4.13 -9.79 -6.69
N LEU A 236 4.58 -10.36 -5.59
CA LEU A 236 3.78 -10.60 -4.38
C LEU A 236 2.50 -11.41 -4.64
N GLY A 237 2.54 -12.37 -5.58
CA GLY A 237 1.37 -13.17 -5.98
C GLY A 237 0.35 -12.40 -6.80
N ILE A 238 0.80 -11.41 -7.56
CA ILE A 238 0.03 -10.69 -8.59
C ILE A 238 0.79 -10.76 -9.90
N GLU A 239 0.13 -11.29 -10.93
CA GLU A 239 0.65 -11.33 -12.29
C GLU A 239 0.60 -9.93 -12.94
N VAL A 240 1.76 -9.44 -13.39
CA VAL A 240 1.93 -8.14 -14.04
C VAL A 240 2.51 -8.35 -15.43
N PRO A 241 1.96 -7.71 -16.48
CA PRO A 241 2.56 -7.77 -17.82
C PRO A 241 4.02 -7.34 -17.80
N ILE A 242 4.89 -8.09 -18.48
CA ILE A 242 6.30 -7.74 -18.66
C ILE A 242 6.65 -7.65 -20.14
N LEU A 243 7.39 -6.60 -20.49
CA LEU A 243 7.92 -6.40 -21.83
C LEU A 243 9.44 -6.31 -21.78
N THR A 244 10.13 -7.21 -22.45
CA THR A 244 11.59 -7.16 -22.59
C THR A 244 12.00 -6.33 -23.79
N ILE A 245 12.73 -5.25 -23.54
CA ILE A 245 13.23 -4.32 -24.55
C ILE A 245 14.74 -4.49 -24.70
N PRO A 246 15.23 -4.97 -25.86
CA PRO A 246 16.66 -5.07 -26.10
C PRO A 246 17.29 -3.69 -26.36
N VAL A 247 18.29 -3.35 -25.57
CA VAL A 247 19.02 -2.09 -25.63
C VAL A 247 20.17 -2.17 -26.63
N LYS A 248 20.16 -1.27 -27.61
CA LYS A 248 21.24 -1.06 -28.55
C LYS A 248 21.63 0.42 -28.61
N PRO A 249 22.89 0.74 -28.88
CA PRO A 249 23.28 2.12 -29.22
C PRO A 249 22.41 2.73 -30.30
N GLY A 250 21.99 3.98 -30.13
CA GLY A 250 21.15 4.71 -31.10
C GLY A 250 19.65 4.47 -31.04
N ARG A 251 19.15 3.59 -30.14
CA ARG A 251 17.70 3.46 -29.86
C ARG A 251 17.23 4.47 -28.83
N ASN A 252 16.13 5.14 -29.12
CA ASN A 252 15.47 5.99 -28.14
C ASN A 252 14.50 5.14 -27.29
N LEU A 253 14.97 4.72 -26.11
CA LEU A 253 14.20 3.89 -25.20
C LEU A 253 12.94 4.59 -24.69
N ALA A 254 13.00 5.91 -24.46
CA ALA A 254 11.85 6.65 -23.97
C ALA A 254 10.66 6.57 -24.95
N VAL A 255 10.90 6.71 -26.25
CA VAL A 255 9.85 6.58 -27.27
C VAL A 255 9.25 5.18 -27.29
N ILE A 256 10.08 4.15 -27.16
CA ILE A 256 9.60 2.77 -27.15
C ILE A 256 8.72 2.52 -25.90
N ILE A 257 9.13 3.03 -24.75
CA ILE A 257 8.40 2.91 -23.50
C ILE A 257 7.09 3.71 -23.53
N GLU A 258 7.08 4.91 -24.12
CA GLU A 258 5.85 5.67 -24.35
C GLU A 258 4.81 4.86 -25.16
N VAL A 259 5.25 4.25 -26.25
CA VAL A 259 4.37 3.42 -27.09
C VAL A 259 3.92 2.17 -26.33
N ALA A 260 4.80 1.54 -25.56
CA ALA A 260 4.45 0.38 -24.73
C ALA A 260 3.37 0.72 -23.69
N ALA A 261 3.50 1.87 -23.01
CA ALA A 261 2.50 2.35 -22.06
C ALA A 261 1.14 2.60 -22.72
N MET A 262 1.14 3.28 -23.87
CA MET A 262 -0.10 3.55 -24.62
C MET A 262 -0.77 2.25 -25.09
N ASN A 263 -0.01 1.29 -25.57
CA ASN A 263 -0.51 -0.02 -26.00
C ASN A 263 -1.09 -0.81 -24.83
N ASN A 264 -0.39 -0.84 -23.67
CA ASN A 264 -0.90 -1.49 -22.47
C ASN A 264 -2.23 -0.90 -22.02
N ARG A 265 -2.34 0.43 -22.03
CA ARG A 265 -3.59 1.13 -21.72
C ARG A 265 -4.72 0.77 -22.69
N GLN A 266 -4.44 0.67 -23.99
CA GLN A 266 -5.44 0.26 -25.00
C GLN A 266 -5.90 -1.17 -24.76
N LYS A 267 -4.98 -2.11 -24.45
CA LYS A 267 -5.31 -3.49 -24.11
C LYS A 267 -6.23 -3.55 -22.86
N LYS A 268 -5.98 -2.76 -21.83
CA LYS A 268 -6.85 -2.65 -20.63
C LYS A 268 -8.24 -2.15 -20.96
N MET A 269 -8.40 -1.31 -21.96
CA MET A 269 -9.71 -0.82 -22.46
C MET A 269 -10.41 -1.80 -23.42
N GLY A 270 -9.83 -2.99 -23.63
CA GLY A 270 -10.41 -4.02 -24.50
C GLY A 270 -10.05 -3.88 -25.99
N TYR A 271 -9.20 -2.93 -26.35
CA TYR A 271 -8.69 -2.80 -27.72
C TYR A 271 -7.42 -3.62 -27.89
N ASN A 272 -7.47 -4.61 -28.77
CA ASN A 272 -6.31 -5.41 -29.14
C ASN A 272 -5.91 -5.01 -30.56
N ALA A 273 -4.75 -4.34 -30.71
CA ALA A 273 -4.27 -3.84 -32.01
C ALA A 273 -3.51 -4.89 -32.82
N ALA A 274 -3.57 -6.18 -32.43
CA ALA A 274 -2.95 -7.31 -33.14
C ALA A 274 -4.02 -8.22 -33.74
#